data_1da327b20ba9bfe7117798ec089949a4
#
_entry.id   1da327b20ba9bfe7117798ec089949a4
#
_cell.length_a   1.000
_cell.length_b   1.000
_cell.length_c   1.000
_cell.angle_alpha   90.00
_cell.angle_beta   90.00
_cell.angle_gamma   90.00
#
_symmetry.space_group_name_H-M   'P 1'
#
loop_
_entity.id
_entity.type
_entity.pdbx_description
1 polymer ?
#
loop_
_entity_poly.entity_id
_entity_poly.type
_entity_poly.pdbx_seq_one_letter_code
_entity_poly.pdbx_strand_id
1 'polypeptide(L)'
;PGPGLTTAQHDGVRVVPGRGAPLPRQHTLPGLHRRLEAILRRACPARTRTPIALPDMAVATLAAMPAPYRDDDLEDWLHYALDTLQLSGVPVAQDEVDLDELCVDVRSARDEYHAKQAAPQPHHTYLVLDRHLCELPWESLPILRSQSVTRLTALDACPTAPLALRACSTAYLLNPSGDLTRSEDRFAPALRAHPSWHGTIGHAPLPHQVAQDLASHDTFLYFGHSGAEMYVHPARLRELERCAATMLWGCSSGALEVHGVYDPIGTPYQYAVAQCPALLAALWDRSDRALDGGGA
;
A
#
# COMPACT_ATOMS: atom_id res chain seq x y z
N PRO A 1 -9.32 -18.89 23.00
CA PRO A 1 -9.93 -18.78 21.69
C PRO A 1 -10.12 -17.28 21.38
N GLY A 2 -9.17 -16.72 20.64
CA GLY A 2 -9.28 -15.34 20.17
C GLY A 2 -10.24 -15.29 18.97
N PRO A 3 -10.83 -14.11 18.64
CA PRO A 3 -11.72 -13.97 17.50
C PRO A 3 -10.96 -14.30 16.22
N GLY A 4 -11.52 -15.25 15.44
CA GLY A 4 -10.94 -15.77 14.22
C GLY A 4 -10.68 -14.66 13.20
N LEU A 5 -9.47 -14.60 12.69
CA LEU A 5 -9.10 -13.81 11.51
C LEU A 5 -9.75 -14.47 10.30
N THR A 6 -10.77 -13.84 9.73
CA THR A 6 -11.28 -14.22 8.41
C THR A 6 -10.29 -13.69 7.37
N THR A 7 -9.49 -14.57 6.82
CA THR A 7 -8.59 -14.33 5.69
C THR A 7 -9.36 -14.61 4.40
N ALA A 8 -9.62 -13.59 3.59
CA ALA A 8 -9.98 -13.82 2.19
C ALA A 8 -8.68 -14.17 1.44
N GLN A 9 -8.63 -15.37 0.87
CA GLN A 9 -7.51 -15.87 0.10
C GLN A 9 -7.92 -15.87 -1.38
N HIS A 10 -7.38 -14.95 -2.18
CA HIS A 10 -7.49 -14.98 -3.63
C HIS A 10 -6.15 -14.55 -4.25
N ASP A 11 -5.62 -15.36 -5.12
CA ASP A 11 -4.54 -15.11 -6.08
C ASP A 11 -3.31 -14.35 -5.54
N GLY A 12 -2.75 -14.81 -4.41
CA GLY A 12 -1.49 -14.30 -3.87
C GLY A 12 -1.58 -12.97 -3.12
N VAL A 13 -2.75 -12.34 -3.03
CA VAL A 13 -2.97 -11.14 -2.21
C VAL A 13 -3.78 -11.50 -0.97
N ARG A 14 -3.23 -11.20 0.20
CA ARG A 14 -3.98 -11.27 1.47
C ARG A 14 -4.24 -9.85 1.96
N VAL A 15 -5.51 -9.49 2.06
CA VAL A 15 -5.92 -8.23 2.67
C VAL A 15 -6.30 -8.49 4.13
N VAL A 16 -5.58 -7.89 5.04
CA VAL A 16 -5.84 -7.99 6.48
C VAL A 16 -6.33 -6.64 6.97
N PRO A 17 -7.57 -6.53 7.45
CA PRO A 17 -8.04 -5.28 8.05
C PRO A 17 -7.25 -5.00 9.32
N GLY A 18 -6.83 -3.74 9.50
CA GLY A 18 -6.16 -3.30 10.73
C GLY A 18 -7.04 -3.53 11.96
N ARG A 19 -6.44 -3.96 13.07
CA ARG A 19 -7.16 -4.09 14.34
C ARG A 19 -7.68 -2.72 14.77
N GLY A 20 -8.98 -2.62 14.98
CA GLY A 20 -9.66 -1.40 15.46
C GLY A 20 -10.70 -0.82 14.51
N ALA A 21 -10.72 -1.23 13.24
CA ALA A 21 -11.85 -0.97 12.37
C ALA A 21 -12.80 -2.18 12.41
N PRO A 22 -14.10 -2.00 12.73
CA PRO A 22 -15.07 -3.04 12.42
C PRO A 22 -14.99 -3.21 10.91
N LEU A 23 -14.71 -4.43 10.43
CA LEU A 23 -15.06 -4.82 9.06
C LEU A 23 -16.47 -4.27 8.79
N PRO A 24 -16.74 -3.67 7.62
CA PRO A 24 -18.13 -3.36 7.26
C PRO A 24 -18.91 -4.60 7.61
N ARG A 25 -19.89 -4.43 8.52
CA ARG A 25 -20.59 -5.56 9.16
C ARG A 25 -20.91 -6.55 8.07
N GLN A 26 -20.39 -7.78 8.17
CA GLN A 26 -20.55 -8.86 7.17
C GLN A 26 -21.99 -9.05 6.69
N HIS A 27 -22.96 -8.47 7.41
CA HIS A 27 -24.39 -8.50 7.11
C HIS A 27 -24.86 -7.53 6.00
N THR A 28 -24.04 -6.55 5.59
CA THR A 28 -24.46 -5.58 4.57
C THR A 28 -23.87 -5.88 3.19
N LEU A 29 -22.68 -6.46 3.10
CA LEU A 29 -22.08 -6.90 1.83
C LEU A 29 -22.97 -7.88 1.05
N PRO A 30 -23.64 -8.88 1.67
CA PRO A 30 -24.54 -9.80 0.94
C PRO A 30 -25.67 -9.11 0.19
N GLY A 31 -26.12 -7.94 0.64
CA GLY A 31 -27.12 -7.14 -0.06
C GLY A 31 -26.57 -6.52 -1.34
N LEU A 32 -25.42 -5.87 -1.24
CA LEU A 32 -24.71 -5.31 -2.39
C LEU A 32 -24.29 -6.43 -3.36
N HIS A 33 -23.72 -7.52 -2.85
CA HIS A 33 -23.28 -8.67 -3.62
C HIS A 33 -24.40 -9.20 -4.53
N ARG A 34 -25.54 -9.57 -3.96
CA ARG A 34 -26.69 -10.07 -4.73
C ARG A 34 -27.19 -9.07 -5.78
N ARG A 35 -27.15 -7.77 -5.47
CA ARG A 35 -27.57 -6.74 -6.40
C ARG A 35 -26.61 -6.62 -7.58
N LEU A 36 -25.30 -6.65 -7.33
CA LEU A 36 -24.27 -6.63 -8.38
C LEU A 36 -24.36 -7.88 -9.26
N GLU A 37 -24.55 -9.07 -8.67
CA GLU A 37 -24.75 -10.28 -9.44
C GLU A 37 -26.01 -10.20 -10.32
N ALA A 38 -27.10 -9.59 -9.86
CA ALA A 38 -28.29 -9.38 -10.65
C ALA A 38 -28.07 -8.37 -11.80
N ILE A 39 -27.28 -7.33 -11.58
CA ILE A 39 -26.89 -6.35 -12.62
C ILE A 39 -26.02 -7.05 -13.68
N LEU A 40 -24.96 -7.74 -13.27
CA LEU A 40 -24.02 -8.39 -14.17
C LEU A 40 -24.64 -9.61 -14.89
N ARG A 41 -25.74 -10.16 -14.39
CA ARG A 41 -26.48 -11.21 -15.11
C ARG A 41 -26.97 -10.73 -16.47
N ARG A 42 -27.21 -9.44 -16.66
CA ARG A 42 -27.63 -8.87 -17.95
C ARG A 42 -26.51 -8.94 -18.99
N ALA A 43 -25.27 -8.98 -18.57
CA ALA A 43 -24.11 -9.17 -19.43
C ALA A 43 -23.90 -10.64 -19.87
N CYS A 44 -24.75 -11.57 -19.39
CA CYS A 44 -24.63 -12.98 -19.70
C CYS A 44 -25.78 -13.41 -20.64
N PRO A 45 -25.52 -14.30 -21.62
CA PRO A 45 -26.57 -14.85 -22.47
C PRO A 45 -27.76 -15.40 -21.67
N ALA A 46 -28.97 -15.16 -22.13
CA ALA A 46 -30.20 -15.53 -21.42
C ALA A 46 -30.31 -17.03 -21.07
N ARG A 47 -29.56 -17.88 -21.77
CA ARG A 47 -29.53 -19.35 -21.54
C ARG A 47 -28.43 -19.79 -20.57
N THR A 48 -27.66 -18.89 -20.02
CA THR A 48 -26.58 -19.20 -19.07
C THR A 48 -27.16 -19.81 -17.78
N ARG A 49 -26.84 -21.09 -17.53
CA ARG A 49 -27.25 -21.81 -16.31
C ARG A 49 -26.19 -21.75 -15.21
N THR A 50 -24.98 -21.29 -15.54
CA THR A 50 -23.88 -21.13 -14.58
C THR A 50 -24.25 -20.07 -13.55
N PRO A 51 -24.16 -20.34 -12.25
CA PRO A 51 -24.38 -19.33 -11.23
C PRO A 51 -23.37 -18.20 -11.44
N ILE A 52 -23.86 -16.98 -11.39
CA ILE A 52 -22.98 -15.82 -11.33
C ILE A 52 -22.55 -15.69 -9.87
N ALA A 53 -21.28 -15.83 -9.62
CA ALA A 53 -20.68 -15.64 -8.31
C ALA A 53 -19.52 -14.65 -8.45
N LEU A 54 -19.74 -13.41 -8.00
CA LEU A 54 -18.68 -12.45 -7.88
C LEU A 54 -17.80 -12.81 -6.70
N PRO A 55 -16.46 -12.72 -6.83
CA PRO A 55 -15.58 -12.83 -5.68
C PRO A 55 -15.89 -11.74 -4.65
N ASP A 56 -15.84 -12.08 -3.37
CA ASP A 56 -16.04 -11.11 -2.28
C ASP A 56 -15.09 -9.91 -2.40
N MET A 57 -13.89 -10.12 -2.95
CA MET A 57 -12.93 -9.08 -3.22
C MET A 57 -13.46 -8.04 -4.23
N ALA A 58 -14.10 -8.46 -5.31
CA ALA A 58 -14.67 -7.55 -6.30
C ALA A 58 -15.77 -6.67 -5.67
N VAL A 59 -16.61 -7.26 -4.84
CA VAL A 59 -17.66 -6.52 -4.11
C VAL A 59 -17.05 -5.56 -3.09
N ALA A 60 -16.03 -6.03 -2.36
CA ALA A 60 -15.33 -5.21 -1.35
C ALA A 60 -14.59 -4.02 -1.98
N THR A 61 -13.97 -4.21 -3.14
CA THR A 61 -13.27 -3.13 -3.85
C THR A 61 -14.23 -2.04 -4.32
N LEU A 62 -15.39 -2.41 -4.88
CA LEU A 62 -16.41 -1.43 -5.23
C LEU A 62 -16.96 -0.71 -4.00
N ALA A 63 -17.26 -1.45 -2.93
CA ALA A 63 -17.75 -0.88 -1.68
C ALA A 63 -16.73 0.06 -1.02
N ALA A 64 -15.44 -0.19 -1.17
CA ALA A 64 -14.36 0.61 -0.60
C ALA A 64 -13.93 1.78 -1.50
N MET A 65 -14.40 1.87 -2.73
CA MET A 65 -14.06 2.94 -3.66
C MET A 65 -14.45 4.30 -3.05
N PRO A 66 -13.50 5.24 -2.90
CA PRO A 66 -13.76 6.52 -2.24
C PRO A 66 -14.62 7.45 -3.10
N ALA A 67 -15.42 8.28 -2.46
CA ALA A 67 -16.13 9.36 -3.14
C ALA A 67 -15.35 10.70 -2.98
N PRO A 68 -15.28 11.56 -4.04
CA PRO A 68 -15.81 11.34 -5.38
C PRO A 68 -14.93 10.37 -6.18
N TYR A 69 -15.54 9.46 -6.90
CA TYR A 69 -14.89 8.57 -7.86
C TYR A 69 -15.22 9.01 -9.28
N ARG A 70 -14.35 8.71 -10.24
CA ARG A 70 -14.54 9.04 -11.66
C ARG A 70 -15.29 7.93 -12.36
N ASP A 71 -15.85 8.24 -13.51
CA ASP A 71 -16.54 7.25 -14.36
C ASP A 71 -15.58 6.17 -14.81
N ASP A 72 -14.37 6.54 -15.20
CA ASP A 72 -13.29 5.62 -15.56
C ASP A 72 -13.01 4.57 -14.45
N ASP A 73 -13.06 4.96 -13.18
CA ASP A 73 -12.80 4.04 -12.05
C ASP A 73 -13.91 2.96 -11.95
N LEU A 74 -15.15 3.28 -12.33
CA LEU A 74 -16.26 2.33 -12.38
C LEU A 74 -16.19 1.42 -13.62
N GLU A 75 -15.79 1.96 -14.75
CA GLU A 75 -15.57 1.20 -15.99
C GLU A 75 -14.46 0.17 -15.78
N ASP A 76 -13.33 0.58 -15.19
CA ASP A 76 -12.23 -0.32 -14.84
C ASP A 76 -12.70 -1.44 -13.90
N TRP A 77 -13.50 -1.11 -12.89
CA TRP A 77 -14.07 -2.11 -12.00
C TRP A 77 -15.02 -3.06 -12.73
N LEU A 78 -15.87 -2.53 -13.62
CA LEU A 78 -16.83 -3.32 -14.39
C LEU A 78 -16.10 -4.31 -15.32
N HIS A 79 -15.09 -3.85 -16.04
CA HIS A 79 -14.24 -4.73 -16.85
C HIS A 79 -13.60 -5.84 -16.02
N TYR A 80 -13.00 -5.49 -14.87
CA TYR A 80 -12.46 -6.48 -13.97
C TYR A 80 -13.50 -7.51 -13.49
N ALA A 81 -14.72 -7.08 -13.17
CA ALA A 81 -15.79 -7.96 -12.73
C ALA A 81 -16.23 -8.91 -13.86
N LEU A 82 -16.40 -8.41 -15.09
CA LEU A 82 -16.79 -9.21 -16.27
C LEU A 82 -15.69 -10.22 -16.64
N ASP A 83 -14.43 -9.82 -16.65
CA ASP A 83 -13.27 -10.69 -16.90
C ASP A 83 -13.19 -11.80 -15.85
N THR A 84 -13.40 -11.45 -14.58
CA THR A 84 -13.40 -12.45 -13.49
C THR A 84 -14.52 -13.47 -13.66
N LEU A 85 -15.71 -13.06 -14.09
CA LEU A 85 -16.80 -13.97 -14.39
C LEU A 85 -16.45 -14.88 -15.57
N GLN A 86 -15.85 -14.34 -16.63
CA GLN A 86 -15.44 -15.11 -17.80
C GLN A 86 -14.36 -16.13 -17.45
N LEU A 87 -13.36 -15.75 -16.66
CA LEU A 87 -12.33 -16.66 -16.16
C LEU A 87 -12.90 -17.77 -15.26
N SER A 88 -14.01 -17.48 -14.58
CA SER A 88 -14.74 -18.46 -13.75
C SER A 88 -15.66 -19.38 -14.59
N GLY A 89 -15.60 -19.28 -15.93
CA GLY A 89 -16.41 -20.11 -16.83
C GLY A 89 -17.84 -19.62 -17.04
N VAL A 90 -18.16 -18.39 -16.66
CA VAL A 90 -19.44 -17.75 -16.96
C VAL A 90 -19.33 -17.10 -18.34
N PRO A 91 -20.15 -17.48 -19.33
CA PRO A 91 -20.12 -16.83 -20.63
C PRO A 91 -20.60 -15.37 -20.50
N VAL A 92 -19.81 -14.44 -20.99
CA VAL A 92 -20.12 -13.01 -21.01
C VAL A 92 -20.19 -12.55 -22.47
N ALA A 93 -21.28 -11.90 -22.85
CA ALA A 93 -21.51 -11.38 -24.20
C ALA A 93 -21.13 -9.89 -24.24
N GLN A 94 -19.83 -9.60 -24.19
CA GLN A 94 -19.33 -8.22 -24.09
C GLN A 94 -19.79 -7.33 -25.25
N ASP A 95 -19.92 -7.86 -26.45
CA ASP A 95 -20.35 -7.11 -27.65
C ASP A 95 -21.86 -6.77 -27.65
N GLU A 96 -22.65 -7.42 -26.81
CA GLU A 96 -24.11 -7.25 -26.75
C GLU A 96 -24.56 -6.41 -25.55
N VAL A 97 -23.60 -5.94 -24.73
CA VAL A 97 -23.86 -5.28 -23.45
C VAL A 97 -23.63 -3.81 -23.58
N ASP A 98 -24.61 -3.02 -23.15
CA ASP A 98 -24.42 -1.58 -22.94
C ASP A 98 -23.67 -1.36 -21.60
N LEU A 99 -22.35 -1.12 -21.72
CA LEU A 99 -21.48 -0.89 -20.57
C LEU A 99 -21.85 0.39 -19.83
N ASP A 100 -22.31 1.43 -20.53
CA ASP A 100 -22.73 2.69 -19.92
C ASP A 100 -23.93 2.47 -19.01
N GLU A 101 -24.92 1.67 -19.47
CA GLU A 101 -26.09 1.31 -18.68
C GLU A 101 -25.69 0.50 -17.43
N LEU A 102 -24.77 -0.46 -17.59
CA LEU A 102 -24.27 -1.23 -16.45
C LEU A 102 -23.51 -0.36 -15.45
N CYS A 103 -22.70 0.59 -15.91
CA CYS A 103 -22.00 1.54 -15.05
C CYS A 103 -22.98 2.38 -14.23
N VAL A 104 -24.06 2.88 -14.84
CA VAL A 104 -25.10 3.62 -14.13
C VAL A 104 -25.75 2.79 -13.04
N ASP A 105 -26.05 1.52 -13.32
CA ASP A 105 -26.69 0.64 -12.36
C ASP A 105 -25.73 0.20 -11.22
N VAL A 106 -24.46 -0.07 -11.54
CA VAL A 106 -23.42 -0.37 -10.55
C VAL A 106 -23.23 0.84 -9.63
N ARG A 107 -23.17 2.06 -10.19
CA ARG A 107 -23.13 3.32 -9.44
C ARG A 107 -24.30 3.42 -8.48
N SER A 108 -25.51 3.25 -9.00
CA SER A 108 -26.75 3.32 -8.19
C SER A 108 -26.73 2.29 -7.05
N ALA A 109 -26.30 1.06 -7.32
CA ALA A 109 -26.22 0.01 -6.31
C ALA A 109 -25.23 0.35 -5.20
N ARG A 110 -24.07 0.92 -5.57
CA ARG A 110 -23.04 1.36 -4.64
C ARG A 110 -23.49 2.54 -3.80
N ASP A 111 -24.06 3.57 -4.43
CA ASP A 111 -24.48 4.78 -3.74
C ASP A 111 -25.61 4.51 -2.74
N GLU A 112 -26.57 3.64 -3.10
CA GLU A 112 -27.58 3.17 -2.16
C GLU A 112 -26.98 2.35 -1.00
N TYR A 113 -25.95 1.57 -1.27
CA TYR A 113 -25.22 0.84 -0.22
C TYR A 113 -24.62 1.85 0.75
N HIS A 114 -23.92 2.88 0.26
CA HIS A 114 -23.31 3.91 1.11
C HIS A 114 -24.32 4.77 1.84
N ALA A 115 -25.44 5.13 1.19
CA ALA A 115 -26.51 5.90 1.83
C ALA A 115 -27.12 5.17 3.06
N LYS A 116 -27.05 3.84 3.08
CA LYS A 116 -27.52 3.01 4.20
C LYS A 116 -26.45 2.75 5.27
N GLN A 117 -25.20 3.14 4.99
CA GLN A 117 -24.09 2.99 5.95
C GLN A 117 -23.94 4.29 6.76
N ALA A 118 -23.62 4.13 8.04
CA ALA A 118 -23.04 5.26 8.78
C ALA A 118 -21.71 5.62 8.08
N ALA A 119 -21.37 6.92 8.04
CA ALA A 119 -20.17 7.41 7.35
C ALA A 119 -18.98 6.46 7.54
N PRO A 120 -18.36 6.00 6.44
CA PRO A 120 -17.29 5.01 6.55
C PRO A 120 -16.17 5.62 7.39
N GLN A 121 -15.83 4.93 8.48
CA GLN A 121 -14.63 5.25 9.22
C GLN A 121 -13.43 4.98 8.29
N PRO A 122 -12.43 5.86 8.23
CA PRO A 122 -11.25 5.60 7.44
C PRO A 122 -10.59 4.32 7.93
N HIS A 123 -10.54 3.32 7.08
CA HIS A 123 -9.90 2.04 7.38
C HIS A 123 -8.48 2.04 6.86
N HIS A 124 -7.56 1.48 7.64
CA HIS A 124 -6.21 1.21 7.19
C HIS A 124 -6.15 -0.20 6.60
N THR A 125 -5.65 -0.32 5.37
CA THR A 125 -5.51 -1.59 4.66
C THR A 125 -4.07 -2.06 4.72
N TYR A 126 -3.85 -3.29 5.19
CA TYR A 126 -2.56 -3.94 5.17
C TYR A 126 -2.50 -4.95 4.02
N LEU A 127 -1.47 -4.86 3.18
CA LEU A 127 -1.23 -5.75 2.06
C LEU A 127 -0.09 -6.71 2.41
N VAL A 128 -0.39 -8.00 2.42
CA VAL A 128 0.62 -9.07 2.44
C VAL A 128 0.64 -9.67 1.05
N LEU A 129 1.70 -9.39 0.30
CA LEU A 129 1.80 -9.65 -1.13
C LEU A 129 2.59 -10.92 -1.39
N ASP A 130 2.15 -11.69 -2.40
CA ASP A 130 2.95 -12.74 -2.99
C ASP A 130 4.19 -12.14 -3.67
N ARG A 131 5.25 -12.94 -3.79
CA ARG A 131 6.53 -12.54 -4.38
C ARG A 131 6.41 -11.92 -5.78
N HIS A 132 5.46 -12.38 -6.60
CA HIS A 132 5.25 -11.88 -7.95
C HIS A 132 4.46 -10.57 -8.00
N LEU A 133 3.87 -10.16 -6.89
CA LEU A 133 3.05 -8.97 -6.75
C LEU A 133 3.75 -7.84 -5.98
N CYS A 134 4.92 -8.11 -5.39
CA CYS A 134 5.65 -7.12 -4.59
C CYS A 134 6.14 -5.92 -5.39
N GLU A 135 6.41 -6.09 -6.70
CA GLU A 135 6.90 -5.02 -7.57
C GLU A 135 5.80 -4.11 -8.10
N LEU A 136 4.53 -4.50 -7.98
CA LEU A 136 3.42 -3.71 -8.50
C LEU A 136 3.14 -2.49 -7.61
N PRO A 137 2.74 -1.34 -8.22
CA PRO A 137 2.47 -0.09 -7.50
C PRO A 137 1.08 -0.06 -6.86
N TRP A 138 0.81 -0.95 -5.95
CA TRP A 138 -0.49 -1.09 -5.30
C TRP A 138 -1.02 0.24 -4.75
N GLU A 139 -0.17 1.04 -4.13
CA GLU A 139 -0.53 2.33 -3.55
C GLU A 139 -0.94 3.37 -4.60
N SER A 140 -0.53 3.15 -5.85
CA SER A 140 -0.84 4.04 -6.99
C SER A 140 -2.09 3.61 -7.75
N LEU A 141 -2.63 2.43 -7.48
CA LEU A 141 -3.86 1.98 -8.14
C LEU A 141 -5.02 2.93 -7.80
N PRO A 142 -5.89 3.28 -8.78
CA PRO A 142 -7.01 4.20 -8.57
C PRO A 142 -7.85 3.84 -7.34
N ILE A 143 -8.11 2.55 -7.16
CA ILE A 143 -8.93 2.03 -6.05
C ILE A 143 -8.27 2.16 -4.67
N LEU A 144 -6.93 2.18 -4.60
CA LEU A 144 -6.17 2.26 -3.35
C LEU A 144 -5.57 3.65 -3.09
N ARG A 145 -5.45 4.48 -4.11
CA ARG A 145 -4.75 5.79 -4.06
C ARG A 145 -5.25 6.72 -2.95
N SER A 146 -6.54 6.67 -2.64
CA SER A 146 -7.16 7.52 -1.61
C SER A 146 -7.37 6.79 -0.28
N GLN A 147 -6.93 5.55 -0.19
CA GLN A 147 -7.00 4.76 1.04
C GLN A 147 -5.67 4.80 1.79
N SER A 148 -5.74 4.61 3.08
CA SER A 148 -4.55 4.40 3.90
C SER A 148 -4.10 2.95 3.74
N VAL A 149 -2.98 2.73 3.05
CA VAL A 149 -2.47 1.40 2.68
C VAL A 149 -1.05 1.23 3.18
N THR A 150 -0.72 0.07 3.71
CA THR A 150 0.64 -0.31 4.10
C THR A 150 0.93 -1.75 3.70
N ARG A 151 2.11 -1.98 3.14
CA ARG A 151 2.63 -3.33 2.89
C ARG A 151 3.18 -3.92 4.17
N LEU A 152 2.92 -5.19 4.39
CA LEU A 152 3.54 -5.99 5.45
C LEU A 152 4.37 -7.10 4.85
N THR A 153 5.47 -7.41 5.49
CA THR A 153 6.34 -8.55 5.13
C THR A 153 5.71 -9.89 5.48
N ALA A 154 4.87 -9.93 6.53
CA ALA A 154 4.16 -11.10 6.98
C ALA A 154 2.92 -10.70 7.81
N LEU A 155 2.01 -11.64 8.03
CA LEU A 155 0.77 -11.40 8.79
C LEU A 155 1.02 -11.11 10.28
N ASP A 156 2.04 -11.68 10.85
CA ASP A 156 2.43 -11.45 12.25
C ASP A 156 3.04 -10.06 12.49
N ALA A 157 3.50 -9.41 11.43
CA ALA A 157 3.95 -8.02 11.46
C ALA A 157 2.79 -7.01 11.56
N CYS A 158 1.53 -7.47 11.53
CA CYS A 158 0.37 -6.59 11.64
C CYS A 158 0.33 -5.92 13.01
N PRO A 159 0.33 -4.56 13.09
CA PRO A 159 0.29 -3.85 14.34
C PRO A 159 -0.96 -4.21 15.16
N THR A 160 -0.78 -4.45 16.45
CA THR A 160 -1.88 -4.77 17.38
C THR A 160 -2.60 -3.55 17.93
N ALA A 161 -2.01 -2.37 17.76
CA ALA A 161 -2.55 -1.09 18.18
C ALA A 161 -2.29 -0.01 17.11
N PRO A 162 -3.06 1.08 17.08
CA PRO A 162 -2.77 2.22 16.24
C PRO A 162 -1.35 2.74 16.49
N LEU A 163 -0.59 2.92 15.41
CA LEU A 163 0.76 3.44 15.48
C LEU A 163 0.71 4.96 15.62
N ALA A 164 1.09 5.48 16.78
CA ALA A 164 1.30 6.90 16.98
C ALA A 164 2.79 7.21 16.84
N LEU A 165 3.19 7.72 15.68
CA LEU A 165 4.55 8.19 15.47
C LEU A 165 4.73 9.55 16.12
N ARG A 166 5.77 9.69 16.94
CA ARG A 166 6.22 10.96 17.50
C ARG A 166 7.48 11.38 16.76
N ALA A 167 7.51 12.59 16.24
CA ALA A 167 8.69 13.17 15.60
C ALA A 167 9.37 14.18 16.53
N CYS A 168 9.42 13.87 17.83
CA CYS A 168 10.04 14.75 18.83
C CYS A 168 11.57 14.78 18.67
N SER A 169 12.15 13.67 18.22
CA SER A 169 13.58 13.50 18.01
C SER A 169 13.80 12.91 16.63
N THR A 170 14.44 13.65 15.74
CA THR A 170 14.70 13.24 14.36
C THR A 170 16.19 13.29 14.05
N ALA A 171 16.71 12.19 13.52
CA ALA A 171 18.03 12.18 12.88
C ALA A 171 17.89 12.19 11.36
N TYR A 172 18.86 12.77 10.65
CA TYR A 172 18.86 12.78 9.20
C TYR A 172 20.27 12.58 8.62
N LEU A 173 20.31 12.02 7.42
CA LEU A 173 21.51 11.84 6.62
C LEU A 173 21.19 12.33 5.20
N LEU A 174 21.75 13.47 4.82
CA LEU A 174 21.51 14.12 3.53
C LEU A 174 22.78 14.12 2.70
N ASN A 175 22.69 13.56 1.49
CA ASN A 175 23.79 13.55 0.50
C ASN A 175 25.12 13.02 1.07
N PRO A 176 25.15 11.84 1.69
CA PRO A 176 26.38 11.35 2.33
C PRO A 176 27.51 11.01 1.35
N SER A 177 27.20 10.82 0.07
CA SER A 177 28.17 10.62 -1.03
C SER A 177 28.75 11.93 -1.58
N GLY A 178 28.11 13.08 -1.31
CA GLY A 178 28.56 14.40 -1.75
C GLY A 178 28.24 14.74 -3.21
N ASP A 179 27.51 13.87 -3.93
CA ASP A 179 27.23 14.03 -5.38
C ASP A 179 25.79 14.51 -5.68
N LEU A 180 24.89 14.52 -4.68
CA LEU A 180 23.51 14.97 -4.79
C LEU A 180 23.35 16.44 -4.41
N THR A 181 24.11 17.33 -5.04
CA THR A 181 24.19 18.76 -4.68
C THR A 181 22.84 19.48 -4.76
N ARG A 182 22.02 19.17 -5.78
CA ARG A 182 20.67 19.77 -5.91
C ARG A 182 19.74 19.39 -4.76
N SER A 183 19.75 18.12 -4.37
CA SER A 183 18.97 17.64 -3.23
C SER A 183 19.46 18.26 -1.93
N GLU A 184 20.78 18.43 -1.79
CA GLU A 184 21.37 19.12 -0.64
C GLU A 184 20.91 20.59 -0.57
N ASP A 185 21.04 21.34 -1.65
CA ASP A 185 20.62 22.75 -1.71
C ASP A 185 19.13 22.92 -1.37
N ARG A 186 18.31 21.99 -1.81
CA ARG A 186 16.86 22.02 -1.59
C ARG A 186 16.45 21.68 -0.15
N PHE A 187 16.99 20.61 0.42
CA PHE A 187 16.52 20.08 1.69
C PHE A 187 17.32 20.57 2.90
N ALA A 188 18.60 20.94 2.76
CA ALA A 188 19.41 21.36 3.88
C ALA A 188 18.85 22.56 4.66
N PRO A 189 18.28 23.61 4.02
CA PRO A 189 17.68 24.72 4.75
C PRO A 189 16.51 24.27 5.64
N ALA A 190 15.63 23.40 5.12
CA ALA A 190 14.48 22.91 5.86
C ALA A 190 14.90 22.03 7.04
N LEU A 191 15.85 21.11 6.84
CA LEU A 191 16.34 20.22 7.89
C LEU A 191 17.02 21.01 9.03
N ARG A 192 17.83 22.02 8.67
CA ARG A 192 18.52 22.90 9.65
C ARG A 192 17.58 23.84 10.39
N ALA A 193 16.39 24.11 9.84
CA ALA A 193 15.40 24.96 10.49
C ALA A 193 14.77 24.34 11.74
N HIS A 194 14.96 23.04 11.97
CA HIS A 194 14.44 22.31 13.12
C HIS A 194 15.52 22.12 14.20
N PRO A 195 15.52 22.89 15.30
CA PRO A 195 16.60 22.85 16.31
C PRO A 195 16.75 21.50 17.01
N SER A 196 15.68 20.71 17.07
CA SER A 196 15.68 19.38 17.71
C SER A 196 16.11 18.25 16.77
N TRP A 197 16.38 18.58 15.49
CA TRP A 197 16.81 17.58 14.52
C TRP A 197 18.33 17.58 14.40
N HIS A 198 18.91 16.39 14.31
CA HIS A 198 20.35 16.20 14.22
C HIS A 198 20.71 15.41 12.97
N GLY A 199 21.84 15.70 12.37
CA GLY A 199 22.24 14.91 11.21
C GLY A 199 23.50 15.37 10.51
N THR A 200 23.82 14.64 9.45
CA THR A 200 24.99 14.83 8.61
C THR A 200 24.57 15.26 7.22
N ILE A 201 25.27 16.22 6.64
CA ILE A 201 25.00 16.76 5.30
C ILE A 201 26.30 16.79 4.49
N GLY A 202 26.28 16.27 3.25
CA GLY A 202 27.32 16.39 2.25
C GLY A 202 28.57 15.55 2.49
N HIS A 203 28.58 14.68 3.48
CA HIS A 203 29.70 13.77 3.76
C HIS A 203 29.23 12.48 4.45
N ALA A 204 30.05 11.43 4.33
CA ALA A 204 29.75 10.14 4.93
C ALA A 204 29.69 10.22 6.48
N PRO A 205 28.72 9.54 7.11
CA PRO A 205 28.63 9.45 8.56
C PRO A 205 29.77 8.59 9.12
N LEU A 206 29.98 8.68 10.43
CA LEU A 206 30.88 7.75 11.13
C LEU A 206 30.35 6.28 11.04
N PRO A 207 31.21 5.27 11.07
CA PRO A 207 30.81 3.86 10.81
C PRO A 207 29.66 3.29 11.67
N HIS A 208 29.46 3.83 12.85
CA HIS A 208 28.40 3.39 13.79
C HIS A 208 27.29 4.40 13.97
N GLN A 209 27.41 5.59 13.39
CA GLN A 209 26.49 6.71 13.59
C GLN A 209 25.07 6.39 13.15
N VAL A 210 24.89 5.83 11.95
CA VAL A 210 23.55 5.52 11.42
C VAL A 210 22.81 4.52 12.30
N ALA A 211 23.50 3.49 12.79
CA ALA A 211 22.89 2.52 13.71
C ALA A 211 22.52 3.18 15.05
N GLN A 212 23.34 4.10 15.56
CA GLN A 212 23.02 4.87 16.76
C GLN A 212 21.82 5.80 16.54
N ASP A 213 21.78 6.48 15.42
CA ASP A 213 20.68 7.39 15.05
C ASP A 213 19.36 6.62 14.95
N LEU A 214 19.37 5.45 14.29
CA LEU A 214 18.20 4.57 14.21
C LEU A 214 17.74 4.05 15.57
N ALA A 215 18.66 3.77 16.50
CA ALA A 215 18.34 3.26 17.83
C ALA A 215 17.86 4.33 18.81
N SER A 216 18.32 5.59 18.66
CA SER A 216 18.14 6.64 19.68
C SER A 216 17.09 7.69 19.33
N HIS A 217 16.68 7.80 18.08
CA HIS A 217 15.70 8.79 17.65
C HIS A 217 14.32 8.17 17.38
N ASP A 218 13.30 9.01 17.29
CA ASP A 218 11.94 8.59 16.94
C ASP A 218 11.79 8.45 15.43
N THR A 219 12.49 9.30 14.66
CA THR A 219 12.42 9.33 13.19
C THR A 219 13.82 9.42 12.60
N PHE A 220 14.03 8.73 11.47
CA PHE A 220 15.26 8.81 10.68
C PHE A 220 14.93 9.14 9.22
N LEU A 221 15.57 10.16 8.68
CA LEU A 221 15.40 10.63 7.31
C LEU A 221 16.70 10.41 6.52
N TYR A 222 16.62 9.69 5.43
CA TYR A 222 17.74 9.43 4.55
C TYR A 222 17.48 9.97 3.14
N PHE A 223 18.38 10.81 2.67
CA PHE A 223 18.40 11.36 1.29
C PHE A 223 19.73 11.01 0.65
N GLY A 224 19.76 9.95 -0.11
CA GLY A 224 20.98 9.42 -0.71
C GLY A 224 20.69 8.36 -1.76
N HIS A 225 21.67 7.55 -2.07
CA HIS A 225 21.52 6.42 -2.99
C HIS A 225 21.04 5.16 -2.26
N SER A 226 20.19 4.37 -2.92
CA SER A 226 19.66 3.09 -2.41
C SER A 226 19.04 3.20 -1.01
N GLY A 227 19.10 2.19 -0.18
CA GLY A 227 18.46 2.11 1.15
C GLY A 227 19.41 2.38 2.33
N ALA A 228 20.51 3.11 2.14
CA ALA A 228 21.53 3.40 3.15
C ALA A 228 22.41 2.19 3.56
N GLU A 229 22.38 1.08 2.84
CA GLU A 229 23.16 -0.14 3.13
C GLU A 229 24.67 0.10 3.18
N MET A 230 25.14 1.12 2.46
CA MET A 230 26.55 1.52 2.48
C MET A 230 26.98 2.10 3.84
N TYR A 231 26.05 2.61 4.63
CA TYR A 231 26.32 3.31 5.89
C TYR A 231 25.89 2.52 7.13
N VAL A 232 24.98 1.56 6.94
CA VAL A 232 24.59 0.61 8.00
C VAL A 232 24.45 -0.78 7.42
N HIS A 233 25.37 -1.67 7.85
CA HIS A 233 25.35 -3.04 7.38
C HIS A 233 24.06 -3.77 7.85
N PRO A 234 23.38 -4.55 6.99
CA PRO A 234 22.16 -5.26 7.32
C PRO A 234 22.21 -6.08 8.62
N ALA A 235 23.36 -6.70 8.93
CA ALA A 235 23.51 -7.44 10.19
C ALA A 235 23.39 -6.53 11.41
N ARG A 236 23.98 -5.33 11.36
CA ARG A 236 23.89 -4.36 12.47
C ARG A 236 22.48 -3.81 12.62
N LEU A 237 21.77 -3.61 11.51
CA LEU A 237 20.39 -3.19 11.53
C LEU A 237 19.50 -4.20 12.27
N ARG A 238 19.67 -5.50 11.96
CA ARG A 238 18.89 -6.58 12.61
C ARG A 238 19.19 -6.77 14.10
N GLU A 239 20.33 -6.29 14.58
CA GLU A 239 20.72 -6.35 16.01
C GLU A 239 20.12 -5.20 16.84
N LEU A 240 19.44 -4.24 16.21
CA LEU A 240 18.83 -3.13 16.94
C LEU A 240 17.66 -3.64 17.78
N GLU A 241 17.64 -3.28 19.05
CA GLU A 241 16.51 -3.54 19.97
C GLU A 241 15.34 -2.58 19.72
N ARG A 242 15.63 -1.42 19.12
CA ARG A 242 14.68 -0.39 18.73
C ARG A 242 15.13 0.23 17.42
N CYS A 243 14.20 0.55 16.54
CA CYS A 243 14.46 1.25 15.29
C CYS A 243 13.54 2.46 15.15
N ALA A 244 14.08 3.58 14.70
CA ALA A 244 13.33 4.79 14.37
C ALA A 244 12.35 4.53 13.21
N ALA A 245 11.23 5.24 13.18
CA ALA A 245 10.42 5.33 11.96
C ALA A 245 11.27 5.94 10.84
N THR A 246 11.40 5.25 9.72
CA THR A 246 12.43 5.55 8.74
C THR A 246 11.84 5.96 7.40
N MET A 247 12.41 7.00 6.78
CA MET A 247 12.08 7.42 5.42
C MET A 247 13.34 7.37 4.55
N LEU A 248 13.33 6.50 3.53
CA LEU A 248 14.44 6.30 2.60
C LEU A 248 14.10 6.92 1.25
N TRP A 249 14.73 8.03 0.93
CA TRP A 249 14.55 8.75 -0.33
C TRP A 249 15.61 8.41 -1.39
N GLY A 250 16.16 7.20 -1.34
CA GLY A 250 17.05 6.65 -2.36
C GLY A 250 16.30 5.81 -3.39
N CYS A 251 16.88 5.72 -4.59
CA CYS A 251 16.35 4.90 -5.68
C CYS A 251 16.25 3.43 -5.24
N SER A 252 15.13 2.78 -5.58
CA SER A 252 14.88 1.36 -5.28
C SER A 252 15.09 0.95 -3.81
N SER A 253 15.08 1.92 -2.88
CA SER A 253 15.30 1.67 -1.44
C SER A 253 14.24 0.76 -0.81
N GLY A 254 13.06 0.65 -1.42
CA GLY A 254 11.96 -0.22 -1.03
C GLY A 254 11.80 -1.46 -1.90
N ALA A 255 12.66 -1.65 -2.90
CA ALA A 255 12.60 -2.80 -3.79
C ALA A 255 12.96 -4.10 -3.05
N LEU A 256 12.32 -5.18 -3.49
CA LEU A 256 12.63 -6.54 -3.06
C LEU A 256 13.18 -7.33 -4.24
N GLU A 257 14.27 -8.02 -4.03
CA GLU A 257 14.92 -8.85 -5.04
C GLU A 257 14.43 -10.30 -4.95
N VAL A 258 14.01 -10.85 -6.09
CA VAL A 258 13.53 -12.23 -6.18
C VAL A 258 14.74 -13.18 -6.35
N HIS A 259 14.88 -14.14 -5.46
CA HIS A 259 15.94 -15.15 -5.49
C HIS A 259 15.37 -16.56 -5.75
N GLY A 260 15.14 -16.88 -7.01
CA GLY A 260 14.61 -18.19 -7.44
C GLY A 260 13.22 -18.47 -6.86
N VAL A 261 13.10 -19.56 -6.08
CA VAL A 261 11.83 -19.99 -5.47
C VAL A 261 11.58 -19.43 -4.07
N TYR A 262 12.55 -18.72 -3.51
CA TYR A 262 12.46 -18.14 -2.18
C TYR A 262 11.65 -16.83 -2.17
N ASP A 263 11.21 -16.44 -0.99
CA ASP A 263 10.59 -15.14 -0.81
C ASP A 263 11.56 -14.01 -1.16
N PRO A 264 11.08 -12.91 -1.78
CA PRO A 264 11.94 -11.79 -2.13
C PRO A 264 12.54 -11.17 -0.87
N ILE A 265 13.78 -10.76 -0.95
CA ILE A 265 14.51 -10.11 0.15
C ILE A 265 14.98 -8.71 -0.27
N GLY A 266 15.19 -7.83 0.70
CA GLY A 266 15.67 -6.47 0.44
C GLY A 266 15.75 -5.65 1.72
N THR A 267 16.12 -4.39 1.57
CA THR A 267 16.21 -3.42 2.67
C THR A 267 14.95 -3.37 3.54
N PRO A 268 13.71 -3.37 3.00
CA PRO A 268 12.50 -3.35 3.82
C PRO A 268 12.43 -4.49 4.86
N TYR A 269 12.90 -5.69 4.50
CA TYR A 269 12.95 -6.82 5.43
C TYR A 269 13.89 -6.59 6.61
N GLN A 270 15.03 -5.93 6.36
CA GLN A 270 16.00 -5.63 7.42
C GLN A 270 15.40 -4.68 8.45
N TYR A 271 14.68 -3.65 7.98
CA TYR A 271 13.97 -2.72 8.84
C TYR A 271 12.79 -3.37 9.57
N ALA A 272 12.07 -4.30 8.93
CA ALA A 272 11.02 -5.06 9.58
C ALA A 272 11.55 -5.94 10.73
N VAL A 273 12.69 -6.63 10.51
CA VAL A 273 13.38 -7.43 11.55
C VAL A 273 13.87 -6.54 12.69
N ALA A 274 14.36 -5.33 12.38
CA ALA A 274 14.74 -4.32 13.38
C ALA A 274 13.54 -3.71 14.11
N GLN A 275 12.32 -4.19 13.88
CA GLN A 275 11.09 -3.67 14.46
C GLN A 275 10.86 -2.17 14.17
N CYS A 276 11.28 -1.71 13.00
CA CYS A 276 11.00 -0.37 12.53
C CYS A 276 9.48 -0.15 12.49
N PRO A 277 8.95 0.85 13.22
CA PRO A 277 7.51 1.01 13.36
C PRO A 277 6.82 1.45 12.08
N ALA A 278 7.54 2.16 11.20
CA ALA A 278 7.07 2.55 9.88
C ALA A 278 8.25 2.78 8.94
N LEU A 279 8.17 2.26 7.74
CA LEU A 279 9.14 2.47 6.68
C LEU A 279 8.46 3.09 5.46
N LEU A 280 8.97 4.24 5.01
CA LEU A 280 8.66 4.83 3.71
C LEU A 280 9.88 4.66 2.81
N ALA A 281 9.70 4.07 1.63
CA ALA A 281 10.80 3.82 0.71
C ALA A 281 10.33 3.81 -0.76
N ALA A 282 11.24 4.04 -1.70
CA ALA A 282 10.95 4.07 -3.12
C ALA A 282 11.05 2.66 -3.74
N LEU A 283 10.02 2.23 -4.48
CA LEU A 283 10.01 0.92 -5.14
C LEU A 283 10.90 0.87 -6.40
N TRP A 284 11.10 2.04 -7.04
CA TRP A 284 11.84 2.14 -8.31
C TRP A 284 12.87 3.24 -8.27
N ASP A 285 13.67 3.26 -9.31
CA ASP A 285 14.62 4.34 -9.53
C ASP A 285 13.88 5.65 -9.81
N ARG A 286 14.36 6.70 -9.19
CA ARG A 286 13.87 8.06 -9.39
C ARG A 286 14.97 8.89 -10.03
N SER A 287 14.63 9.66 -11.07
CA SER A 287 15.52 10.73 -11.51
C SER A 287 15.48 11.88 -10.50
N ASP A 288 16.59 12.62 -10.34
CA ASP A 288 16.64 13.83 -9.52
C ASP A 288 15.52 14.82 -9.84
N ARG A 289 15.05 14.85 -11.10
CA ARG A 289 13.89 15.65 -11.53
C ARG A 289 12.57 15.23 -10.89
N ALA A 290 12.41 13.97 -10.49
CA ALA A 290 11.16 13.49 -9.88
C ALA A 290 11.04 13.93 -8.40
N LEU A 291 12.15 14.21 -7.74
CA LEU A 291 12.16 14.86 -6.42
C LEU A 291 11.89 16.37 -6.56
N ASP A 292 12.17 16.95 -7.73
CA ASP A 292 11.98 18.37 -8.02
C ASP A 292 10.58 18.71 -8.53
N GLY A 293 9.83 17.76 -9.05
CA GLY A 293 8.62 17.96 -9.84
C GLY A 293 7.30 17.67 -9.13
N GLY A 294 7.13 18.05 -7.92
CA GLY A 294 5.83 18.06 -7.26
C GLY A 294 5.01 19.34 -7.56
N GLY A 295 4.98 19.82 -8.80
CA GLY A 295 4.27 21.03 -9.13
C GLY A 295 3.97 21.15 -10.62
N ALA A 296 2.83 20.63 -11.05
CA ALA A 296 1.99 21.18 -12.12
C ALA A 296 0.61 20.51 -11.97
#